data_45e7b39c8da91251da8fd3ef4bf48ec4
#
_entry.id   45e7b39c8da91251da8fd3ef4bf48ec4
#
_cell.length_a   1.000
_cell.length_b   1.000
_cell.length_c   1.000
_cell.angle_alpha   90.00
_cell.angle_beta   90.00
_cell.angle_gamma   90.00
#
_symmetry.space_group_name_H-M   'P 1'
#
loop_
_entity.id
_entity.type
_entity.pdbx_description
1 polymer ?
#
loop_
_entity_poly.entity_id
_entity_poly.type
_entity_poly.pdbx_seq_one_letter_code
_entity_poly.pdbx_strand_id
1 'polypeptide(L)'
;MIVKPRVRGFVCTTAHPIGCERNVRKQIDYAISRGSSAGPKRVLIIGSSTGYGLSARIMAAFAYQAATLGVFLEKDSTNGRPASAGWYNSAAVHSYANDQDLYAKSVNGDAFSQAVKQLTVDTIKADLGQVDLVIYSIASPRKTDPVTHEIYNSTLKPIGKEVSMRGINTDKGIVQEFTLSAASEKEISDTVMVMGGEDWIRWIDMLSEANVLAPGAKTTAFTYIGEQITWDLYWHGTIGRAKQDLDESVLKIRDKLAAINGDARVAVLKAVVTQASAAIPIMPLYLSLLFEEMKSEGSHEGCIEQIDRLFEECLYNSMPRVDAEGRFRVDNLELQAHIQEAITKKWKIIDDNNLNELADFKGYKAEFMNLFGFNVDGVDYEEDVEVDVKISGLLY
;
A
#
# COMPACT_ATOMS: atom_id res chain seq x y z
N MET A 1 -22.05 19.14 -1.66
CA MET A 1 -23.08 18.07 -1.46
C MET A 1 -22.84 17.32 -0.16
N ILE A 2 -23.89 16.81 0.51
CA ILE A 2 -23.71 15.93 1.67
C ILE A 2 -23.22 14.56 1.16
N VAL A 3 -22.03 14.12 1.60
CA VAL A 3 -21.41 12.87 1.16
C VAL A 3 -21.54 11.82 2.25
N LYS A 4 -22.28 10.75 1.97
CA LYS A 4 -22.48 9.62 2.88
C LYS A 4 -21.72 8.38 2.39
N PRO A 5 -21.26 7.50 3.31
CA PRO A 5 -20.57 6.26 2.92
C PRO A 5 -21.53 5.31 2.21
N ARG A 6 -21.04 4.72 1.11
CA ARG A 6 -21.76 3.67 0.37
C ARG A 6 -20.91 2.41 0.37
N VAL A 7 -21.01 1.65 1.44
CA VAL A 7 -20.23 0.42 1.66
C VAL A 7 -21.00 -0.78 1.12
N ARG A 8 -20.26 -1.69 0.49
CA ARG A 8 -20.75 -2.99 0.03
C ARG A 8 -19.61 -4.01 0.16
N GLY A 9 -19.68 -4.82 1.19
CA GLY A 9 -18.61 -5.75 1.55
C GLY A 9 -17.30 -5.01 1.87
N PHE A 10 -16.27 -5.33 1.13
CA PHE A 10 -14.94 -4.71 1.26
C PHE A 10 -14.73 -3.47 0.36
N VAL A 11 -15.78 -2.93 -0.24
CA VAL A 11 -15.70 -1.76 -1.13
C VAL A 11 -16.54 -0.63 -0.58
N CYS A 12 -15.98 0.57 -0.49
CA CYS A 12 -16.74 1.81 -0.35
C CYS A 12 -16.67 2.60 -1.66
N THR A 13 -17.82 2.93 -2.23
CA THR A 13 -17.90 3.57 -3.55
C THR A 13 -17.96 5.10 -3.50
N THR A 14 -17.95 5.69 -2.30
CA THR A 14 -17.87 7.12 -2.07
C THR A 14 -16.70 7.44 -1.15
N ALA A 15 -16.12 8.63 -1.29
CA ALA A 15 -15.11 9.13 -0.39
C ALA A 15 -15.46 10.57 0.04
N HIS A 16 -15.14 10.92 1.27
CA HIS A 16 -15.41 12.24 1.83
C HIS A 16 -14.18 13.14 1.70
N PRO A 17 -14.25 14.26 0.94
CA PRO A 17 -13.08 15.10 0.64
C PRO A 17 -12.40 15.63 1.90
N ILE A 18 -13.14 16.23 2.82
CA ILE A 18 -12.60 16.79 4.07
C ILE A 18 -12.06 15.69 4.98
N GLY A 19 -12.73 14.52 5.03
CA GLY A 19 -12.25 13.42 5.85
C GLY A 19 -10.96 12.81 5.32
N CYS A 20 -10.82 12.65 4.00
CA CYS A 20 -9.56 12.24 3.36
C CYS A 20 -8.44 13.25 3.64
N GLU A 21 -8.72 14.54 3.48
CA GLU A 21 -7.78 15.62 3.78
C GLU A 21 -7.29 15.56 5.23
N ARG A 22 -8.20 15.45 6.21
CA ARG A 22 -7.84 15.35 7.63
C ARG A 22 -7.04 14.09 7.96
N ASN A 23 -7.35 12.97 7.33
CA ASN A 23 -6.59 11.73 7.51
C ASN A 23 -5.15 11.87 6.95
N VAL A 24 -4.99 12.51 5.81
CA VAL A 24 -3.67 12.87 5.26
C VAL A 24 -2.96 13.84 6.19
N ARG A 25 -3.63 14.84 6.72
CA ARG A 25 -3.05 15.82 7.66
C ARG A 25 -2.48 15.13 8.91
N LYS A 26 -3.21 14.18 9.51
CA LYS A 26 -2.70 13.40 10.65
C LYS A 26 -1.37 12.70 10.32
N GLN A 27 -1.26 12.09 9.14
CA GLN A 27 -0.02 11.45 8.72
C GLN A 27 1.11 12.47 8.46
N ILE A 28 0.79 13.63 7.91
CA ILE A 28 1.75 14.73 7.70
C ILE A 28 2.25 15.26 9.05
N ASP A 29 1.37 15.50 10.00
CA ASP A 29 1.75 15.97 11.35
C ASP A 29 2.66 14.94 12.04
N TYR A 30 2.38 13.64 11.90
CA TYR A 30 3.27 12.58 12.35
C TYR A 30 4.65 12.68 11.67
N ALA A 31 4.69 12.75 10.32
CA ALA A 31 5.93 12.82 9.57
C ALA A 31 6.78 14.05 9.97
N ILE A 32 6.16 15.21 10.12
CA ILE A 32 6.85 16.43 10.58
C ILE A 32 7.44 16.24 11.99
N SER A 33 6.70 15.58 12.89
CA SER A 33 7.16 15.33 14.26
C SER A 33 8.39 14.42 14.32
N ARG A 34 8.55 13.55 13.31
CA ARG A 34 9.72 12.64 13.22
C ARG A 34 10.96 13.34 12.69
N GLY A 35 10.83 14.24 11.76
CA GLY A 35 11.86 15.08 11.14
C GLY A 35 13.25 14.44 11.02
N SER A 36 13.78 14.25 9.83
CA SER A 36 15.11 13.64 9.65
C SER A 36 15.95 14.41 8.65
N SER A 37 17.26 14.49 8.94
CA SER A 37 18.24 15.13 8.05
C SER A 37 18.91 14.17 7.07
N ALA A 38 18.92 12.87 7.38
CA ALA A 38 19.55 11.82 6.56
C ALA A 38 18.50 10.94 5.89
N GLY A 39 18.32 11.07 4.56
CA GLY A 39 17.32 10.32 3.82
C GLY A 39 17.31 10.67 2.34
N PRO A 40 16.25 10.32 1.63
CA PRO A 40 16.13 10.60 0.20
C PRO A 40 16.00 12.10 -0.07
N LYS A 41 16.34 12.49 -1.28
CA LYS A 41 16.20 13.88 -1.75
C LYS A 41 15.15 14.00 -2.87
N ARG A 42 15.04 13.01 -3.72
CA ARG A 42 14.16 12.99 -4.88
C ARG A 42 13.58 11.59 -5.06
N VAL A 43 12.29 11.46 -4.82
CA VAL A 43 11.62 10.16 -4.70
C VAL A 43 10.56 9.99 -5.77
N LEU A 44 10.60 8.86 -6.47
CA LEU A 44 9.51 8.37 -7.30
C LEU A 44 8.71 7.33 -6.51
N ILE A 45 7.40 7.52 -6.40
CA ILE A 45 6.51 6.56 -5.73
C ILE A 45 5.45 6.08 -6.73
N ILE A 46 5.52 4.81 -7.09
CA ILE A 46 4.59 4.15 -8.00
C ILE A 46 3.51 3.47 -7.16
N GLY A 47 2.25 3.94 -7.24
CA GLY A 47 1.16 3.57 -6.35
C GLY A 47 1.05 4.48 -5.13
N SER A 48 1.03 5.81 -5.33
CA SER A 48 1.26 6.83 -4.31
C SER A 48 -0.02 7.42 -3.67
N SER A 49 -1.21 6.93 -4.00
CA SER A 49 -2.47 7.60 -3.63
C SER A 49 -3.13 7.08 -2.35
N THR A 50 -2.80 5.85 -1.92
CA THR A 50 -3.41 5.19 -0.76
C THR A 50 -2.42 4.27 -0.03
N GLY A 51 -2.77 3.86 1.18
CA GLY A 51 -2.03 2.85 1.94
C GLY A 51 -0.55 3.17 2.13
N TYR A 52 0.28 2.14 2.01
CA TYR A 52 1.72 2.27 2.21
C TYR A 52 2.42 3.22 1.21
N GLY A 53 1.96 3.26 -0.05
CA GLY A 53 2.52 4.16 -1.04
C GLY A 53 2.25 5.63 -0.73
N LEU A 54 1.05 5.96 -0.26
CA LEU A 54 0.71 7.31 0.23
C LEU A 54 1.57 7.68 1.44
N SER A 55 1.66 6.78 2.44
CA SER A 55 2.48 7.03 3.63
C SER A 55 3.96 7.19 3.29
N ALA A 56 4.48 6.42 2.32
CA ALA A 56 5.85 6.57 1.85
C ALA A 56 6.09 7.95 1.18
N ARG A 57 5.11 8.43 0.42
CA ARG A 57 5.16 9.77 -0.15
C ARG A 57 5.14 10.86 0.92
N ILE A 58 4.25 10.72 1.91
CA ILE A 58 4.14 11.66 3.03
C ILE A 58 5.45 11.71 3.84
N MET A 59 5.99 10.54 4.20
CA MET A 59 7.27 10.50 4.93
C MET A 59 8.40 11.13 4.11
N ALA A 60 8.55 10.79 2.83
CA ALA A 60 9.58 11.37 1.98
C ALA A 60 9.45 12.90 1.89
N ALA A 61 8.24 13.42 1.66
CA ALA A 61 8.02 14.86 1.50
C ALA A 61 8.19 15.63 2.83
N PHE A 62 7.55 15.17 3.91
CA PHE A 62 7.39 16.01 5.12
C PHE A 62 8.38 15.69 6.24
N ALA A 63 8.88 14.44 6.35
CA ALA A 63 9.94 14.13 7.31
C ALA A 63 11.33 14.42 6.75
N TYR A 64 11.56 14.14 5.46
CA TYR A 64 12.87 14.26 4.81
C TYR A 64 12.99 15.46 3.87
N GLN A 65 11.91 16.21 3.65
CA GLN A 65 11.84 17.35 2.74
C GLN A 65 12.29 17.00 1.30
N ALA A 66 12.00 15.77 0.88
CA ALA A 66 12.34 15.30 -0.44
C ALA A 66 11.35 15.80 -1.51
N ALA A 67 11.86 16.09 -2.69
CA ALA A 67 11.01 16.29 -3.86
C ALA A 67 10.34 14.97 -4.24
N THR A 68 9.02 14.95 -4.42
CA THR A 68 8.27 13.71 -4.69
C THR A 68 7.50 13.76 -6.00
N LEU A 69 7.67 12.71 -6.81
CA LEU A 69 6.84 12.43 -7.97
C LEU A 69 6.02 11.18 -7.70
N GLY A 70 4.70 11.30 -7.68
CA GLY A 70 3.79 10.18 -7.48
C GLY A 70 3.21 9.67 -8.79
N VAL A 71 2.96 8.36 -8.90
CA VAL A 71 2.18 7.75 -9.99
C VAL A 71 1.00 7.03 -9.37
N PHE A 72 -0.20 7.25 -9.89
CA PHE A 72 -1.42 6.60 -9.43
C PHE A 72 -2.49 6.53 -10.54
N LEU A 73 -3.53 5.76 -10.33
CA LEU A 73 -4.70 5.71 -11.20
C LEU A 73 -5.96 5.98 -10.37
N GLU A 74 -6.41 7.22 -10.36
CA GLU A 74 -7.54 7.67 -9.55
C GLU A 74 -8.58 8.38 -10.43
N LYS A 75 -9.82 8.39 -9.94
CA LYS A 75 -10.95 9.01 -10.64
C LYS A 75 -11.26 10.36 -10.03
N ASP A 76 -11.32 11.39 -10.89
CA ASP A 76 -11.83 12.71 -10.54
C ASP A 76 -13.34 12.68 -10.23
N SER A 77 -13.84 13.70 -9.57
CA SER A 77 -15.26 13.96 -9.43
C SER A 77 -15.94 14.15 -10.78
N THR A 78 -17.11 13.59 -10.96
CA THR A 78 -17.88 13.75 -12.20
C THR A 78 -19.37 13.83 -11.92
N ASN A 79 -20.07 14.80 -12.55
CA ASN A 79 -21.53 14.91 -12.50
C ASN A 79 -22.13 14.79 -11.09
N GLY A 80 -21.53 15.48 -10.11
CA GLY A 80 -21.98 15.47 -8.72
C GLY A 80 -21.70 14.14 -7.97
N ARG A 81 -20.79 13.31 -8.47
CA ARG A 81 -20.24 12.15 -7.76
C ARG A 81 -18.89 12.52 -7.16
N PRO A 82 -18.64 12.18 -5.91
CA PRO A 82 -17.32 12.38 -5.30
C PRO A 82 -16.23 11.66 -6.10
N ALA A 83 -15.03 12.23 -6.06
CA ALA A 83 -13.83 11.57 -6.55
C ALA A 83 -13.49 10.32 -5.72
N SER A 84 -12.54 9.53 -6.16
CA SER A 84 -11.99 8.41 -5.37
C SER A 84 -11.19 8.92 -4.16
N ALA A 85 -11.07 8.09 -3.13
CA ALA A 85 -10.31 8.45 -1.92
C ALA A 85 -8.86 8.84 -2.22
N GLY A 86 -8.18 8.08 -3.10
CA GLY A 86 -6.82 8.39 -3.49
C GLY A 86 -6.66 9.71 -4.25
N TRP A 87 -7.70 10.15 -4.96
CA TRP A 87 -7.73 11.49 -5.55
C TRP A 87 -7.68 12.58 -4.46
N TYR A 88 -8.58 12.51 -3.47
CA TYR A 88 -8.61 13.47 -2.37
C TYR A 88 -7.36 13.43 -1.52
N ASN A 89 -6.83 12.24 -1.23
CA ASN A 89 -5.56 12.09 -0.52
C ASN A 89 -4.41 12.78 -1.28
N SER A 90 -4.34 12.57 -2.60
CA SER A 90 -3.31 13.18 -3.44
C SER A 90 -3.47 14.71 -3.50
N ALA A 91 -4.70 15.21 -3.59
CA ALA A 91 -4.98 16.65 -3.55
C ALA A 91 -4.49 17.27 -2.24
N ALA A 92 -4.74 16.61 -1.11
CA ALA A 92 -4.27 17.05 0.20
C ALA A 92 -2.74 17.07 0.28
N VAL A 93 -2.06 16.00 -0.15
CA VAL A 93 -0.58 15.95 -0.18
C VAL A 93 -0.01 17.12 -0.98
N HIS A 94 -0.57 17.38 -2.17
CA HIS A 94 -0.11 18.49 -3.02
C HIS A 94 -0.35 19.85 -2.38
N SER A 95 -1.53 20.07 -1.77
CA SER A 95 -1.84 21.33 -1.10
C SER A 95 -0.85 21.61 0.03
N TYR A 96 -0.66 20.64 0.94
CA TYR A 96 0.26 20.81 2.07
C TYR A 96 1.73 20.89 1.65
N ALA A 97 2.13 20.20 0.59
CA ALA A 97 3.47 20.32 0.03
C ALA A 97 3.71 21.73 -0.54
N ASN A 98 2.73 22.27 -1.28
CA ASN A 98 2.79 23.63 -1.82
C ASN A 98 2.86 24.68 -0.70
N ASP A 99 2.09 24.53 0.37
CA ASP A 99 2.10 25.42 1.55
C ASP A 99 3.46 25.46 2.28
N GLN A 100 4.30 24.46 2.05
CA GLN A 100 5.65 24.32 2.62
C GLN A 100 6.77 24.47 1.59
N ASP A 101 6.46 24.98 0.39
CA ASP A 101 7.41 25.13 -0.74
C ASP A 101 8.12 23.81 -1.12
N LEU A 102 7.48 22.66 -0.90
CA LEU A 102 7.99 21.34 -1.28
C LEU A 102 7.53 20.96 -2.70
N TYR A 103 8.45 20.42 -3.49
CA TYR A 103 8.09 19.89 -4.81
C TYR A 103 7.23 18.63 -4.66
N ALA A 104 6.02 18.67 -5.20
CA ALA A 104 5.12 17.53 -5.33
C ALA A 104 4.38 17.59 -6.68
N LYS A 105 4.65 16.62 -7.55
CA LYS A 105 3.89 16.40 -8.79
C LYS A 105 3.36 14.97 -8.85
N SER A 106 2.38 14.72 -9.71
CA SER A 106 1.82 13.39 -9.92
C SER A 106 1.47 13.13 -11.37
N VAL A 107 1.62 11.88 -11.79
CA VAL A 107 1.10 11.36 -13.05
C VAL A 107 -0.13 10.49 -12.71
N ASN A 108 -1.29 10.86 -13.24
CA ASN A 108 -2.52 10.07 -13.12
C ASN A 108 -2.71 9.20 -14.36
N GLY A 109 -2.47 7.92 -14.23
CA GLY A 109 -2.62 6.97 -15.33
C GLY A 109 -2.22 5.56 -14.94
N ASP A 110 -2.44 4.62 -15.85
CA ASP A 110 -2.10 3.21 -15.64
C ASP A 110 -0.57 3.03 -15.56
N ALA A 111 -0.07 2.72 -14.37
CA ALA A 111 1.36 2.51 -14.11
C ALA A 111 1.98 1.39 -14.95
N PHE A 112 1.18 0.45 -15.45
CA PHE A 112 1.64 -0.61 -16.34
C PHE A 112 1.89 -0.09 -17.77
N SER A 113 1.28 1.00 -18.17
CA SER A 113 1.37 1.51 -19.53
C SER A 113 2.73 2.16 -19.85
N GLN A 114 3.17 2.00 -21.09
CA GLN A 114 4.39 2.63 -21.58
C GLN A 114 4.29 4.17 -21.57
N ALA A 115 3.10 4.71 -21.86
CA ALA A 115 2.87 6.15 -21.89
C ALA A 115 3.08 6.80 -20.52
N VAL A 116 2.56 6.20 -19.45
CA VAL A 116 2.74 6.69 -18.08
C VAL A 116 4.20 6.60 -17.64
N LYS A 117 4.89 5.50 -17.98
CA LYS A 117 6.32 5.35 -17.70
C LYS A 117 7.13 6.43 -18.40
N GLN A 118 6.86 6.67 -19.69
CA GLN A 118 7.57 7.69 -20.48
C GLN A 118 7.31 9.09 -19.94
N LEU A 119 6.05 9.45 -19.66
CA LEU A 119 5.68 10.75 -19.07
C LEU A 119 6.39 10.97 -17.73
N THR A 120 6.49 9.92 -16.91
CA THR A 120 7.21 9.97 -15.63
C THR A 120 8.71 10.24 -15.83
N VAL A 121 9.34 9.53 -16.75
CA VAL A 121 10.76 9.75 -17.12
C VAL A 121 10.99 11.18 -17.60
N ASP A 122 10.14 11.68 -18.49
CA ASP A 122 10.27 13.03 -19.04
C ASP A 122 10.09 14.10 -17.95
N THR A 123 9.16 13.87 -17.02
CA THR A 123 8.96 14.73 -15.84
C THR A 123 10.20 14.73 -14.93
N ILE A 124 10.80 13.56 -14.66
CA ILE A 124 12.02 13.49 -13.86
C ILE A 124 13.16 14.27 -14.55
N LYS A 125 13.35 14.09 -15.85
CA LYS A 125 14.38 14.82 -16.62
C LYS A 125 14.19 16.33 -16.56
N ALA A 126 12.95 16.79 -16.73
CA ALA A 126 12.63 18.21 -16.77
C ALA A 126 12.78 18.89 -15.39
N ASP A 127 12.30 18.25 -14.34
CA ASP A 127 12.12 18.89 -13.03
C ASP A 127 13.17 18.48 -11.99
N LEU A 128 13.59 17.23 -11.98
CA LEU A 128 14.41 16.65 -10.90
C LEU A 128 15.82 16.26 -11.35
N GLY A 129 16.02 16.10 -12.65
CA GLY A 129 17.23 15.51 -13.22
C GLY A 129 17.32 14.01 -12.95
N GLN A 130 17.39 13.62 -11.71
CA GLN A 130 17.50 12.21 -11.28
C GLN A 130 16.71 11.99 -9.99
N VAL A 131 16.34 10.74 -9.70
CA VAL A 131 15.77 10.29 -8.43
C VAL A 131 16.75 9.36 -7.71
N ASP A 132 16.75 9.41 -6.37
CA ASP A 132 17.63 8.62 -5.51
C ASP A 132 16.89 7.52 -4.75
N LEU A 133 15.55 7.52 -4.80
CA LEU A 133 14.71 6.46 -4.27
C LEU A 133 13.53 6.19 -5.20
N VAL A 134 13.29 4.92 -5.51
CA VAL A 134 12.10 4.46 -6.24
C VAL A 134 11.33 3.47 -5.36
N ILE A 135 10.07 3.79 -5.06
CA ILE A 135 9.18 2.91 -4.30
C ILE A 135 8.13 2.32 -5.25
N TYR A 136 8.04 0.99 -5.28
CA TYR A 136 7.04 0.25 -6.05
C TYR A 136 5.99 -0.33 -5.11
N SER A 137 4.78 0.25 -5.12
CA SER A 137 3.67 -0.07 -4.23
C SER A 137 2.38 -0.30 -5.02
N ILE A 138 2.41 -1.23 -5.96
CA ILE A 138 1.25 -1.57 -6.77
C ILE A 138 0.54 -2.80 -6.23
N ALA A 139 -0.78 -2.68 -6.04
CA ALA A 139 -1.71 -3.78 -5.85
C ALA A 139 -2.90 -3.56 -6.80
N SER A 140 -3.02 -4.40 -7.82
CA SER A 140 -4.04 -4.25 -8.85
C SER A 140 -4.81 -5.55 -9.07
N PRO A 141 -6.11 -5.48 -9.37
CA PRO A 141 -6.87 -6.66 -9.78
C PRO A 141 -6.56 -7.07 -11.23
N ARG A 142 -5.97 -6.19 -12.04
CA ARG A 142 -5.77 -6.41 -13.48
C ARG A 142 -4.59 -5.63 -14.01
N LYS A 143 -3.92 -6.20 -15.01
CA LYS A 143 -2.87 -5.57 -15.82
C LYS A 143 -3.16 -5.81 -17.30
N THR A 144 -3.00 -4.79 -18.13
CA THR A 144 -2.86 -4.95 -19.57
C THR A 144 -1.38 -4.87 -19.92
N ASP A 145 -0.84 -5.91 -20.56
CA ASP A 145 0.56 -5.90 -20.98
C ASP A 145 0.76 -4.81 -22.05
N PRO A 146 1.73 -3.90 -21.86
CA PRO A 146 1.91 -2.77 -22.76
C PRO A 146 2.46 -3.16 -24.15
N VAL A 147 2.95 -4.39 -24.32
CA VAL A 147 3.54 -4.87 -25.58
C VAL A 147 2.59 -5.79 -26.32
N THR A 148 2.03 -6.79 -25.62
CA THR A 148 1.17 -7.82 -26.22
C THR A 148 -0.31 -7.44 -26.21
N HIS A 149 -0.69 -6.46 -25.38
CA HIS A 149 -2.08 -6.06 -25.10
C HIS A 149 -2.93 -7.18 -24.47
N GLU A 150 -2.29 -8.25 -23.98
CA GLU A 150 -2.96 -9.30 -23.22
C GLU A 150 -3.41 -8.77 -21.86
N ILE A 151 -4.58 -9.23 -21.40
CA ILE A 151 -5.15 -8.85 -20.11
C ILE A 151 -4.94 -9.98 -19.13
N TYR A 152 -4.25 -9.69 -18.04
CA TYR A 152 -4.04 -10.58 -16.90
C TYR A 152 -4.91 -10.14 -15.73
N ASN A 153 -5.51 -11.09 -15.01
CA ASN A 153 -6.33 -10.82 -13.84
C ASN A 153 -5.73 -11.52 -12.62
N SER A 154 -5.45 -10.74 -11.56
CA SER A 154 -5.01 -11.35 -10.32
C SER A 154 -6.19 -11.97 -9.58
N THR A 155 -5.95 -13.10 -8.96
CA THR A 155 -6.92 -13.81 -8.13
C THR A 155 -6.32 -14.08 -6.76
N LEU A 156 -7.18 -14.23 -5.76
CA LEU A 156 -6.78 -14.63 -4.43
C LEU A 156 -7.36 -16.02 -4.14
N LYS A 157 -6.57 -17.05 -4.40
CA LYS A 157 -6.97 -18.43 -4.25
C LYS A 157 -5.82 -19.28 -3.71
N PRO A 158 -6.12 -20.37 -2.96
CA PRO A 158 -5.11 -21.35 -2.59
C PRO A 158 -4.60 -22.12 -3.83
N ILE A 159 -3.39 -22.65 -3.74
CA ILE A 159 -2.80 -23.49 -4.80
C ILE A 159 -2.89 -24.96 -4.39
N GLY A 160 -3.24 -25.80 -5.34
CA GLY A 160 -3.23 -27.27 -5.22
C GLY A 160 -4.48 -27.89 -4.62
N LYS A 161 -5.14 -27.28 -3.65
CA LYS A 161 -6.36 -27.81 -3.01
C LYS A 161 -7.32 -26.69 -2.60
N GLU A 162 -8.58 -27.04 -2.44
CA GLU A 162 -9.57 -26.19 -1.80
C GLU A 162 -9.23 -25.96 -0.33
N VAL A 163 -9.48 -24.76 0.18
CA VAL A 163 -9.23 -24.37 1.57
C VAL A 163 -10.48 -23.71 2.14
N SER A 164 -10.87 -24.15 3.36
CA SER A 164 -11.90 -23.52 4.17
C SER A 164 -11.25 -22.83 5.37
N MET A 165 -11.57 -21.56 5.58
CA MET A 165 -11.02 -20.74 6.65
C MET A 165 -12.10 -19.86 7.26
N ARG A 166 -11.94 -19.57 8.57
CA ARG A 166 -12.80 -18.58 9.25
C ARG A 166 -12.49 -17.17 8.78
N GLY A 167 -13.51 -16.33 8.76
CA GLY A 167 -13.40 -14.91 8.49
C GLY A 167 -14.62 -14.17 8.99
N ILE A 168 -14.68 -12.86 8.78
CA ILE A 168 -15.82 -12.03 9.15
C ILE A 168 -16.57 -11.61 7.89
N ASN A 169 -17.88 -11.83 7.86
CA ASN A 169 -18.77 -11.12 6.97
C ASN A 169 -18.92 -9.68 7.49
N THR A 170 -18.21 -8.75 6.88
CA THR A 170 -18.11 -7.36 7.37
C THR A 170 -19.43 -6.58 7.30
N ASP A 171 -20.35 -6.94 6.38
CA ASP A 171 -21.66 -6.31 6.28
C ASP A 171 -22.57 -6.73 7.44
N LYS A 172 -22.52 -8.02 7.82
CA LYS A 172 -23.37 -8.60 8.87
C LYS A 172 -22.71 -8.54 10.25
N GLY A 173 -21.38 -8.42 10.31
CA GLY A 173 -20.62 -8.49 11.57
C GLY A 173 -20.66 -9.88 12.21
N ILE A 174 -20.63 -10.93 11.39
CA ILE A 174 -20.67 -12.32 11.84
C ILE A 174 -19.44 -13.09 11.40
N VAL A 175 -18.99 -14.02 12.25
CA VAL A 175 -17.93 -14.98 11.93
C VAL A 175 -18.53 -16.09 11.09
N GLN A 176 -17.89 -16.41 9.97
CA GLN A 176 -18.34 -17.49 9.09
C GLN A 176 -17.15 -18.21 8.46
N GLU A 177 -17.39 -19.39 7.91
CA GLU A 177 -16.42 -20.07 7.05
C GLU A 177 -16.49 -19.54 5.63
N PHE A 178 -15.31 -19.33 5.04
CA PHE A 178 -15.11 -19.05 3.64
C PHE A 178 -14.39 -20.22 2.99
N THR A 179 -15.01 -20.82 1.99
CA THR A 179 -14.42 -21.90 1.20
C THR A 179 -13.99 -21.37 -0.15
N LEU A 180 -12.72 -21.57 -0.48
CA LEU A 180 -12.10 -21.10 -1.72
C LEU A 180 -11.56 -22.30 -2.50
N SER A 181 -12.02 -22.45 -3.74
CA SER A 181 -11.50 -23.46 -4.65
C SER A 181 -10.03 -23.20 -5.01
N ALA A 182 -9.30 -24.27 -5.32
CA ALA A 182 -7.93 -24.15 -5.81
C ALA A 182 -7.85 -23.32 -7.09
N ALA A 183 -6.76 -22.57 -7.23
CA ALA A 183 -6.46 -21.82 -8.45
C ALA A 183 -6.10 -22.76 -9.61
N SER A 184 -6.51 -22.39 -10.81
CA SER A 184 -5.98 -22.98 -12.05
C SER A 184 -4.58 -22.44 -12.35
N GLU A 185 -3.82 -23.16 -13.20
CA GLU A 185 -2.48 -22.72 -13.64
C GLU A 185 -2.53 -21.33 -14.30
N LYS A 186 -3.63 -21.03 -15.06
CA LYS A 186 -3.82 -19.69 -15.64
C LYS A 186 -4.00 -18.62 -14.57
N GLU A 187 -4.81 -18.86 -13.55
CA GLU A 187 -5.01 -17.90 -12.45
C GLU A 187 -3.71 -17.65 -11.67
N ILE A 188 -2.87 -18.69 -11.49
CA ILE A 188 -1.56 -18.57 -10.87
C ILE A 188 -0.65 -17.68 -11.73
N SER A 189 -0.51 -18.01 -13.02
CA SER A 189 0.37 -17.27 -13.94
C SER A 189 -0.10 -15.83 -14.14
N ASP A 190 -1.40 -15.60 -14.31
CA ASP A 190 -1.96 -14.25 -14.45
C ASP A 190 -1.69 -13.41 -13.19
N THR A 191 -1.83 -14.01 -12.00
CA THR A 191 -1.55 -13.31 -10.74
C THR A 191 -0.08 -12.92 -10.62
N VAL A 192 0.84 -13.78 -11.04
CA VAL A 192 2.28 -13.45 -11.11
C VAL A 192 2.52 -12.30 -12.08
N MET A 193 1.89 -12.29 -13.26
CA MET A 193 2.03 -11.19 -14.23
C MET A 193 1.50 -9.84 -13.70
N VAL A 194 0.48 -9.85 -12.84
CA VAL A 194 -0.10 -8.61 -12.28
C VAL A 194 0.66 -8.13 -11.05
N MET A 195 0.99 -9.05 -10.13
CA MET A 195 1.44 -8.74 -8.76
C MET A 195 2.89 -9.14 -8.47
N GLY A 196 3.57 -9.77 -9.42
CA GLY A 196 5.00 -10.11 -9.35
C GLY A 196 5.92 -8.95 -9.69
N GLY A 197 7.19 -9.25 -9.95
CA GLY A 197 8.24 -8.24 -10.09
C GLY A 197 8.52 -7.79 -11.54
N GLU A 198 7.83 -8.36 -12.53
CA GLU A 198 8.10 -8.06 -13.93
C GLU A 198 7.92 -6.56 -14.25
N ASP A 199 6.84 -5.93 -13.78
CA ASP A 199 6.62 -4.51 -14.02
C ASP A 199 7.57 -3.62 -13.20
N TRP A 200 7.99 -4.04 -12.01
CA TRP A 200 9.04 -3.35 -11.26
C TRP A 200 10.36 -3.35 -12.04
N ILE A 201 10.74 -4.47 -12.65
CA ILE A 201 11.91 -4.54 -13.55
C ILE A 201 11.75 -3.56 -14.72
N ARG A 202 10.59 -3.54 -15.40
CA ARG A 202 10.32 -2.61 -16.51
C ARG A 202 10.47 -1.14 -16.11
N TRP A 203 10.01 -0.77 -14.92
CA TRP A 203 10.21 0.58 -14.38
C TRP A 203 11.70 0.90 -14.21
N ILE A 204 12.47 0.00 -13.59
CA ILE A 204 13.89 0.22 -13.37
C ILE A 204 14.66 0.24 -14.70
N ASP A 205 14.27 -0.58 -15.68
CA ASP A 205 14.86 -0.55 -17.02
C ASP A 205 14.71 0.82 -17.66
N MET A 206 13.48 1.34 -17.74
CA MET A 206 13.22 2.64 -18.34
C MET A 206 13.95 3.79 -17.62
N LEU A 207 13.97 3.77 -16.29
CA LEU A 207 14.66 4.80 -15.52
C LEU A 207 16.17 4.74 -15.71
N SER A 208 16.75 3.54 -15.81
CA SER A 208 18.17 3.31 -16.04
C SER A 208 18.59 3.73 -17.47
N GLU A 209 17.85 3.28 -18.49
CA GLU A 209 18.09 3.65 -19.90
C GLU A 209 17.99 5.16 -20.14
N ALA A 210 17.08 5.81 -19.41
CA ALA A 210 16.90 7.26 -19.47
C ALA A 210 17.98 8.05 -18.68
N ASN A 211 18.85 7.37 -17.92
CA ASN A 211 19.86 7.95 -17.02
C ASN A 211 19.26 8.89 -15.95
N VAL A 212 18.08 8.55 -15.42
CA VAL A 212 17.38 9.35 -14.40
C VAL A 212 17.46 8.75 -12.99
N LEU A 213 18.28 7.74 -12.77
CA LEU A 213 18.63 7.23 -11.45
C LEU A 213 19.95 7.85 -10.98
N ALA A 214 19.96 8.38 -9.75
CA ALA A 214 21.16 8.97 -9.15
C ALA A 214 22.18 7.88 -8.78
N PRO A 215 23.49 8.21 -8.71
CA PRO A 215 24.47 7.31 -8.12
C PRO A 215 24.05 6.88 -6.70
N GLY A 216 24.08 5.57 -6.42
CA GLY A 216 23.64 5.01 -5.15
C GLY A 216 22.12 4.93 -4.98
N ALA A 217 21.35 5.15 -6.04
CA ALA A 217 19.88 5.07 -5.98
C ALA A 217 19.39 3.74 -5.42
N LYS A 218 18.37 3.82 -4.58
CA LYS A 218 17.72 2.64 -3.98
C LYS A 218 16.34 2.41 -4.58
N THR A 219 15.94 1.15 -4.63
CA THR A 219 14.54 0.81 -4.95
C THR A 219 14.01 -0.25 -4.00
N THR A 220 12.73 -0.13 -3.65
CA THR A 220 12.05 -1.12 -2.81
C THR A 220 10.64 -1.38 -3.32
N ALA A 221 10.24 -2.66 -3.28
CA ALA A 221 8.86 -3.07 -3.50
C ALA A 221 8.27 -3.62 -2.20
N PHE A 222 6.97 -3.38 -1.98
CA PHE A 222 6.29 -3.76 -0.75
C PHE A 222 5.66 -5.14 -0.86
N THR A 223 5.81 -5.93 0.21
CA THR A 223 5.20 -7.25 0.35
C THR A 223 4.65 -7.47 1.76
N TYR A 224 3.89 -8.52 1.89
CA TYR A 224 3.44 -9.10 3.15
C TYR A 224 3.69 -10.62 3.10
N ILE A 225 4.12 -11.20 4.20
CA ILE A 225 4.30 -12.66 4.36
C ILE A 225 3.29 -13.20 5.36
N GLY A 226 3.16 -12.51 6.50
CA GLY A 226 2.27 -12.88 7.60
C GLY A 226 2.72 -14.13 8.36
N GLU A 227 1.79 -14.69 9.15
CA GLU A 227 2.00 -15.86 9.99
C GLU A 227 1.21 -17.07 9.44
N GLN A 228 1.58 -18.26 9.89
CA GLN A 228 1.06 -19.56 9.42
C GLN A 228 -0.47 -19.63 9.35
N ILE A 229 -1.16 -18.94 10.27
CA ILE A 229 -2.62 -18.88 10.29
C ILE A 229 -3.23 -18.29 9.02
N THR A 230 -2.47 -17.47 8.26
CA THR A 230 -2.89 -16.86 7.01
C THR A 230 -2.31 -17.53 5.77
N TRP A 231 -1.33 -18.42 5.92
CA TRP A 231 -0.50 -18.90 4.83
C TRP A 231 -1.25 -19.75 3.80
N ASP A 232 -2.22 -20.54 4.20
CA ASP A 232 -2.95 -21.41 3.27
C ASP A 232 -3.65 -20.62 2.15
N LEU A 233 -4.07 -19.38 2.44
CA LEU A 233 -4.67 -18.50 1.44
C LEU A 233 -3.68 -17.48 0.88
N TYR A 234 -2.75 -16.99 1.72
CA TYR A 234 -1.87 -15.88 1.34
C TYR A 234 -0.52 -16.38 0.79
N TRP A 235 0.40 -16.82 1.68
CA TRP A 235 1.78 -17.16 1.28
C TRP A 235 1.87 -18.40 0.39
N HIS A 236 1.02 -19.41 0.62
CA HIS A 236 0.91 -20.62 -0.21
C HIS A 236 -0.15 -20.49 -1.32
N GLY A 237 -0.75 -19.32 -1.46
CA GLY A 237 -1.71 -18.99 -2.50
C GLY A 237 -1.10 -18.28 -3.71
N THR A 238 -1.98 -17.86 -4.61
CA THR A 238 -1.59 -17.16 -5.85
C THR A 238 -0.82 -15.87 -5.59
N ILE A 239 -1.21 -15.10 -4.56
CA ILE A 239 -0.51 -13.87 -4.18
C ILE A 239 0.89 -14.18 -3.65
N GLY A 240 1.04 -15.20 -2.80
CA GLY A 240 2.35 -15.63 -2.32
C GLY A 240 3.29 -16.04 -3.44
N ARG A 241 2.78 -16.76 -4.47
CA ARG A 241 3.56 -17.09 -5.67
C ARG A 241 4.03 -15.83 -6.42
N ALA A 242 3.17 -14.83 -6.55
CA ALA A 242 3.56 -13.54 -7.13
C ALA A 242 4.59 -12.79 -6.25
N LYS A 243 4.52 -12.91 -4.92
CA LYS A 243 5.52 -12.30 -4.01
C LYS A 243 6.87 -13.01 -4.07
N GLN A 244 6.90 -14.32 -4.32
CA GLN A 244 8.15 -15.03 -4.59
C GLN A 244 8.81 -14.56 -5.90
N ASP A 245 8.03 -14.33 -6.97
CA ASP A 245 8.53 -13.74 -8.22
C ASP A 245 9.08 -12.31 -8.01
N LEU A 246 8.44 -11.55 -7.11
CA LEU A 246 8.94 -10.24 -6.70
C LEU A 246 10.31 -10.34 -6.02
N ASP A 247 10.49 -11.31 -5.10
CA ASP A 247 11.79 -11.60 -4.46
C ASP A 247 12.86 -12.00 -5.47
N GLU A 248 12.53 -12.88 -6.42
CA GLU A 248 13.44 -13.30 -7.50
C GLU A 248 13.87 -12.14 -8.41
N SER A 249 13.00 -11.15 -8.58
CA SER A 249 13.27 -9.97 -9.40
C SER A 249 14.34 -9.04 -8.82
N VAL A 250 14.57 -9.09 -7.51
CA VAL A 250 15.59 -8.27 -6.82
C VAL A 250 16.98 -8.47 -7.43
N LEU A 251 17.37 -9.72 -7.71
CA LEU A 251 18.70 -10.02 -8.27
C LEU A 251 18.89 -9.35 -9.63
N LYS A 252 17.89 -9.44 -10.51
CA LYS A 252 17.91 -8.81 -11.83
C LYS A 252 18.01 -7.28 -11.74
N ILE A 253 17.30 -6.70 -10.78
CA ILE A 253 17.32 -5.24 -10.56
C ILE A 253 18.68 -4.81 -10.01
N ARG A 254 19.25 -5.54 -9.05
CA ARG A 254 20.59 -5.25 -8.50
C ARG A 254 21.66 -5.26 -9.56
N ASP A 255 21.64 -6.26 -10.46
CA ASP A 255 22.60 -6.34 -11.57
C ASP A 255 22.53 -5.07 -12.45
N LYS A 256 21.33 -4.55 -12.71
CA LYS A 256 21.13 -3.32 -13.49
C LYS A 256 21.63 -2.08 -12.74
N LEU A 257 21.44 -2.04 -11.42
CA LEU A 257 21.83 -0.90 -10.58
C LEU A 257 23.33 -0.93 -10.18
N ALA A 258 24.04 -2.03 -10.44
CA ALA A 258 25.45 -2.19 -10.04
C ALA A 258 26.35 -1.08 -10.61
N ALA A 259 26.12 -0.64 -11.85
CA ALA A 259 26.91 0.40 -12.51
C ALA A 259 26.82 1.78 -11.81
N ILE A 260 25.78 2.02 -11.03
CA ILE A 260 25.57 3.26 -10.25
C ILE A 260 25.75 3.04 -8.76
N ASN A 261 26.23 1.89 -8.30
CA ASN A 261 26.30 1.46 -6.90
C ASN A 261 24.93 1.52 -6.19
N GLY A 262 23.85 1.27 -6.91
CA GLY A 262 22.50 1.23 -6.38
C GLY A 262 22.14 -0.09 -5.71
N ASP A 263 21.02 -0.14 -4.98
CA ASP A 263 20.51 -1.37 -4.34
C ASP A 263 19.01 -1.54 -4.54
N ALA A 264 18.56 -2.78 -4.52
CA ALA A 264 17.16 -3.16 -4.58
C ALA A 264 16.83 -4.16 -3.47
N ARG A 265 15.71 -3.97 -2.79
CA ARG A 265 15.21 -4.92 -1.78
C ARG A 265 13.69 -4.96 -1.77
N VAL A 266 13.15 -6.10 -1.43
CA VAL A 266 11.74 -6.20 -1.02
C VAL A 266 11.63 -5.83 0.45
N ALA A 267 10.61 -5.05 0.80
CA ALA A 267 10.27 -4.71 2.19
C ALA A 267 9.03 -5.47 2.64
N VAL A 268 9.20 -6.32 3.65
CA VAL A 268 8.12 -7.05 4.29
C VAL A 268 7.51 -6.16 5.36
N LEU A 269 6.27 -5.74 5.14
CA LEU A 269 5.52 -4.85 6.00
C LEU A 269 4.45 -5.62 6.77
N LYS A 270 3.98 -5.02 7.86
CA LYS A 270 2.92 -5.54 8.73
C LYS A 270 1.57 -5.60 8.01
N ALA A 271 0.68 -6.50 8.46
CA ALA A 271 -0.73 -6.45 8.10
C ALA A 271 -1.39 -5.17 8.63
N VAL A 272 -2.01 -4.42 7.73
CA VAL A 272 -2.76 -3.19 8.04
C VAL A 272 -4.05 -3.13 7.23
N VAL A 273 -4.99 -2.30 7.64
CA VAL A 273 -6.21 -2.07 6.87
C VAL A 273 -5.89 -1.19 5.66
N THR A 274 -6.08 -1.76 4.48
CA THR A 274 -6.01 -1.09 3.18
C THR A 274 -7.14 -1.58 2.29
N GLN A 275 -7.37 -0.93 1.17
CA GLN A 275 -8.33 -1.43 0.18
C GLN A 275 -7.94 -2.83 -0.33
N ALA A 276 -6.64 -3.11 -0.47
CA ALA A 276 -6.15 -4.40 -0.92
C ALA A 276 -6.35 -5.49 0.15
N SER A 277 -6.00 -5.24 1.40
CA SER A 277 -6.15 -6.24 2.49
C SER A 277 -7.61 -6.53 2.82
N ALA A 278 -8.50 -5.53 2.72
CA ALA A 278 -9.93 -5.71 2.97
C ALA A 278 -10.60 -6.66 1.97
N ALA A 279 -10.02 -6.83 0.78
CA ALA A 279 -10.52 -7.77 -0.23
C ALA A 279 -10.20 -9.24 0.08
N ILE A 280 -9.33 -9.51 1.06
CA ILE A 280 -8.90 -10.87 1.44
C ILE A 280 -9.85 -11.43 2.51
N PRO A 281 -10.61 -12.51 2.27
CA PRO A 281 -11.72 -12.94 3.13
C PRO A 281 -11.38 -13.13 4.60
N ILE A 282 -10.17 -13.60 4.91
CA ILE A 282 -9.74 -13.88 6.29
C ILE A 282 -9.14 -12.66 7.01
N MET A 283 -8.67 -11.66 6.26
CA MET A 283 -7.94 -10.52 6.83
C MET A 283 -8.78 -9.65 7.76
N PRO A 284 -10.09 -9.41 7.54
CA PRO A 284 -10.89 -8.69 8.52
C PRO A 284 -10.88 -9.34 9.91
N LEU A 285 -10.95 -10.66 9.99
CA LEU A 285 -10.87 -11.39 11.27
C LEU A 285 -9.45 -11.34 11.84
N TYR A 286 -8.44 -11.65 11.03
CA TYR A 286 -7.05 -11.63 11.47
C TYR A 286 -6.64 -10.25 12.00
N LEU A 287 -6.95 -9.19 11.24
CA LEU A 287 -6.65 -7.80 11.65
C LEU A 287 -7.41 -7.40 12.92
N SER A 288 -8.66 -7.81 13.08
CA SER A 288 -9.42 -7.50 14.29
C SER A 288 -8.80 -8.14 15.54
N LEU A 289 -8.32 -9.40 15.43
CA LEU A 289 -7.58 -10.07 16.49
C LEU A 289 -6.21 -9.44 16.74
N LEU A 290 -5.49 -9.11 15.68
CA LEU A 290 -4.18 -8.46 15.76
C LEU A 290 -4.28 -7.09 16.43
N PHE A 291 -5.33 -6.32 16.11
CA PHE A 291 -5.57 -5.01 16.71
C PHE A 291 -5.83 -5.11 18.22
N GLU A 292 -6.63 -6.09 18.66
CA GLU A 292 -6.89 -6.32 20.06
C GLU A 292 -5.59 -6.56 20.84
N GLU A 293 -4.71 -7.43 20.34
CA GLU A 293 -3.43 -7.72 20.99
C GLU A 293 -2.48 -6.52 20.95
N MET A 294 -2.22 -5.97 19.76
CA MET A 294 -1.22 -4.91 19.60
C MET A 294 -1.64 -3.57 20.20
N LYS A 295 -2.93 -3.22 20.18
CA LYS A 295 -3.41 -1.97 20.81
C LYS A 295 -3.38 -2.08 22.33
N SER A 296 -3.67 -3.26 22.89
CA SER A 296 -3.64 -3.46 24.36
C SER A 296 -2.24 -3.29 24.95
N GLU A 297 -1.18 -3.60 24.21
CA GLU A 297 0.21 -3.41 24.65
C GLU A 297 0.88 -2.14 24.08
N GLY A 298 0.19 -1.38 23.22
CA GLY A 298 0.72 -0.14 22.64
C GLY A 298 1.72 -0.35 21.51
N SER A 299 1.79 -1.55 20.90
CA SER A 299 2.67 -1.86 19.76
C SER A 299 2.00 -1.75 18.39
N HIS A 300 0.74 -1.30 18.35
CA HIS A 300 -0.01 -1.15 17.09
C HIS A 300 0.58 -0.05 16.22
N GLU A 301 0.75 -0.36 14.94
CA GLU A 301 1.24 0.55 13.91
C GLU A 301 0.29 0.54 12.70
N GLY A 302 0.04 1.70 12.13
CA GLY A 302 -0.58 1.88 10.82
C GLY A 302 0.47 2.01 9.70
N CYS A 303 0.02 2.46 8.54
CA CYS A 303 0.91 2.60 7.38
C CYS A 303 2.05 3.61 7.63
N ILE A 304 1.76 4.73 8.29
CA ILE A 304 2.74 5.80 8.44
C ILE A 304 3.88 5.42 9.39
N GLU A 305 3.58 4.76 10.51
CA GLU A 305 4.57 4.29 11.48
C GLU A 305 5.44 3.18 10.89
N GLN A 306 4.84 2.26 10.12
CA GLN A 306 5.58 1.21 9.42
C GLN A 306 6.55 1.79 8.38
N ILE A 307 6.15 2.81 7.64
CA ILE A 307 7.02 3.47 6.66
C ILE A 307 8.12 4.28 7.35
N ASP A 308 7.82 4.96 8.45
CA ASP A 308 8.84 5.64 9.26
C ASP A 308 9.96 4.66 9.66
N ARG A 309 9.58 3.50 10.23
CA ARG A 309 10.55 2.45 10.58
C ARG A 309 11.27 1.86 9.37
N LEU A 310 10.59 1.71 8.22
CA LEU A 310 11.24 1.27 7.00
C LEU A 310 12.35 2.23 6.57
N PHE A 311 12.11 3.53 6.63
CA PHE A 311 13.10 4.54 6.27
C PHE A 311 14.26 4.57 7.28
N GLU A 312 13.95 4.62 8.58
CA GLU A 312 14.92 4.77 9.65
C GLU A 312 15.73 3.48 9.92
N GLU A 313 15.05 2.33 10.05
CA GLU A 313 15.69 1.07 10.45
C GLU A 313 16.26 0.27 9.27
N CYS A 314 15.79 0.52 8.03
CA CYS A 314 16.14 -0.29 6.88
C CYS A 314 16.78 0.53 5.74
N LEU A 315 16.04 1.43 5.10
CA LEU A 315 16.50 2.10 3.87
C LEU A 315 17.71 3.01 4.10
N TYR A 316 17.76 3.72 5.23
CA TYR A 316 18.81 4.69 5.54
C TYR A 316 19.62 4.31 6.79
N ASN A 317 19.52 3.07 7.24
CA ASN A 317 20.34 2.52 8.30
C ASN A 317 21.59 1.85 7.74
N SER A 318 22.74 2.04 8.39
CA SER A 318 24.02 1.40 8.01
C SER A 318 24.03 -0.11 8.28
N MET A 319 23.20 -0.58 9.22
CA MET A 319 23.00 -1.99 9.56
C MET A 319 21.50 -2.34 9.47
N PRO A 320 20.94 -2.43 8.27
CA PRO A 320 19.52 -2.63 8.10
C PRO A 320 19.07 -4.00 8.63
N ARG A 321 17.86 -4.07 9.17
CA ARG A 321 17.23 -5.34 9.55
C ARG A 321 16.82 -6.10 8.29
N VAL A 322 17.48 -7.20 8.01
CA VAL A 322 17.20 -8.08 6.86
C VAL A 322 17.04 -9.52 7.31
N ASP A 323 16.26 -10.30 6.57
CA ASP A 323 16.16 -11.75 6.74
C ASP A 323 17.23 -12.49 5.91
N ALA A 324 17.17 -13.83 5.95
CA ALA A 324 18.12 -14.70 5.21
C ALA A 324 18.06 -14.50 3.70
N GLU A 325 16.92 -14.09 3.16
CA GLU A 325 16.70 -13.79 1.75
C GLU A 325 17.09 -12.35 1.38
N GLY A 326 17.52 -11.55 2.36
CA GLY A 326 17.96 -10.17 2.19
C GLY A 326 16.81 -9.16 2.07
N ARG A 327 15.58 -9.52 2.45
CA ARG A 327 14.44 -8.61 2.51
C ARG A 327 14.49 -7.75 3.76
N PHE A 328 14.06 -6.50 3.67
CA PHE A 328 13.81 -5.68 4.85
C PHE A 328 12.65 -6.23 5.67
N ARG A 329 12.77 -6.25 7.01
CA ARG A 329 11.76 -6.79 7.93
C ARG A 329 11.30 -5.70 8.89
N VAL A 330 10.07 -5.20 8.62
CA VAL A 330 9.40 -4.19 9.46
C VAL A 330 8.17 -4.77 10.16
N ASP A 331 7.83 -6.02 9.85
CA ASP A 331 6.72 -6.80 10.39
C ASP A 331 7.01 -7.46 11.76
N ASN A 332 8.16 -7.21 12.35
CA ASN A 332 8.63 -7.91 13.55
C ASN A 332 7.75 -7.70 14.80
N LEU A 333 7.02 -6.59 14.90
CA LEU A 333 6.10 -6.36 16.02
C LEU A 333 4.83 -7.23 15.88
N GLU A 334 4.28 -7.36 14.67
CA GLU A 334 3.20 -8.30 14.39
C GLU A 334 3.60 -9.74 14.71
N LEU A 335 4.84 -10.13 14.37
CA LEU A 335 5.34 -11.51 14.45
C LEU A 335 5.93 -11.87 15.82
N GLN A 336 5.73 -11.08 16.86
CA GLN A 336 6.14 -11.45 18.21
C GLN A 336 5.38 -12.71 18.66
N ALA A 337 6.11 -13.67 19.24
CA ALA A 337 5.57 -14.99 19.58
C ALA A 337 4.31 -14.91 20.45
N HIS A 338 4.32 -14.06 21.48
CA HIS A 338 3.17 -13.90 22.38
C HIS A 338 1.92 -13.34 21.65
N ILE A 339 2.09 -12.41 20.69
CA ILE A 339 1.01 -11.88 19.86
C ILE A 339 0.40 -13.01 19.04
N GLN A 340 1.23 -13.75 18.30
CA GLN A 340 0.74 -14.81 17.41
C GLN A 340 0.16 -16.01 18.17
N GLU A 341 0.69 -16.33 19.34
CA GLU A 341 0.09 -17.36 20.23
C GLU A 341 -1.29 -16.93 20.75
N ALA A 342 -1.46 -15.66 21.13
CA ALA A 342 -2.74 -15.12 21.57
C ALA A 342 -3.76 -15.15 20.43
N ILE A 343 -3.39 -14.68 19.24
CA ILE A 343 -4.24 -14.72 18.03
C ILE A 343 -4.63 -16.18 17.73
N THR A 344 -3.68 -17.11 17.72
CA THR A 344 -3.93 -18.53 17.42
C THR A 344 -4.91 -19.16 18.40
N LYS A 345 -4.82 -18.83 19.69
CA LYS A 345 -5.76 -19.30 20.72
C LYS A 345 -7.17 -18.74 20.46
N LYS A 346 -7.28 -17.45 20.27
CA LYS A 346 -8.55 -16.76 20.00
C LYS A 346 -9.19 -17.23 18.68
N TRP A 347 -8.41 -17.45 17.64
CA TRP A 347 -8.88 -17.96 16.34
C TRP A 347 -9.63 -19.28 16.44
N LYS A 348 -9.22 -20.16 17.34
CA LYS A 348 -9.84 -21.48 17.51
C LYS A 348 -11.23 -21.43 18.14
N ILE A 349 -11.52 -20.40 18.93
CA ILE A 349 -12.73 -20.33 19.76
C ILE A 349 -13.67 -19.18 19.37
N ILE A 350 -13.22 -18.29 18.47
CA ILE A 350 -14.01 -17.11 18.10
C ILE A 350 -15.24 -17.48 17.30
N ASP A 351 -16.38 -16.90 17.69
CA ASP A 351 -17.69 -17.02 17.05
C ASP A 351 -18.47 -15.71 17.17
N ASP A 352 -19.74 -15.69 16.75
CA ASP A 352 -20.59 -14.50 16.78
C ASP A 352 -20.87 -13.99 18.20
N ASN A 353 -20.84 -14.87 19.21
CA ASN A 353 -21.19 -14.51 20.59
C ASN A 353 -20.04 -13.78 21.29
N ASN A 354 -18.79 -14.09 20.91
CA ASN A 354 -17.60 -13.58 21.57
C ASN A 354 -16.73 -12.66 20.67
N LEU A 355 -17.15 -12.37 19.42
CA LEU A 355 -16.39 -11.55 18.48
C LEU A 355 -15.96 -10.19 19.07
N ASN A 356 -16.89 -9.48 19.71
CA ASN A 356 -16.60 -8.16 20.29
C ASN A 356 -15.80 -8.20 21.62
N GLU A 357 -15.66 -9.37 22.21
CA GLU A 357 -14.84 -9.60 23.42
C GLU A 357 -13.39 -9.96 23.05
N LEU A 358 -13.24 -10.79 22.01
CA LEU A 358 -11.94 -11.35 21.64
C LEU A 358 -11.19 -10.57 20.58
N ALA A 359 -11.88 -9.67 19.86
CA ALA A 359 -11.33 -8.98 18.70
C ALA A 359 -11.81 -7.51 18.60
N ASP A 360 -10.93 -6.60 18.22
CA ASP A 360 -11.27 -5.20 17.95
C ASP A 360 -11.87 -5.04 16.54
N PHE A 361 -13.02 -5.70 16.30
CA PHE A 361 -13.72 -5.55 15.03
C PHE A 361 -14.27 -4.14 14.80
N LYS A 362 -14.62 -3.43 15.88
CA LYS A 362 -15.03 -2.03 15.81
C LYS A 362 -13.89 -1.14 15.32
N GLY A 363 -12.69 -1.32 15.84
CA GLY A 363 -11.49 -0.62 15.37
C GLY A 363 -11.15 -0.94 13.92
N TYR A 364 -11.25 -2.21 13.52
CA TYR A 364 -11.10 -2.60 12.10
C TYR A 364 -12.07 -1.83 11.19
N LYS A 365 -13.36 -1.78 11.55
CA LYS A 365 -14.37 -1.03 10.77
C LYS A 365 -14.08 0.46 10.75
N ALA A 366 -13.62 1.03 11.85
CA ALA A 366 -13.25 2.44 11.93
C ALA A 366 -12.08 2.74 10.97
N GLU A 367 -11.03 1.95 11.00
CA GLU A 367 -9.88 2.12 10.09
C GLU A 367 -10.27 1.91 8.62
N PHE A 368 -11.13 0.91 8.33
CA PHE A 368 -11.67 0.72 6.98
C PHE A 368 -12.43 1.96 6.49
N MET A 369 -13.26 2.56 7.33
CA MET A 369 -14.00 3.78 6.98
C MET A 369 -13.07 4.98 6.78
N ASN A 370 -11.99 5.07 7.57
CA ASN A 370 -10.99 6.12 7.47
C ASN A 370 -10.27 6.11 6.11
N LEU A 371 -10.14 4.94 5.44
CA LEU A 371 -9.57 4.87 4.09
C LEU A 371 -10.31 5.74 3.07
N PHE A 372 -11.59 5.98 3.31
CA PHE A 372 -12.50 6.74 2.46
C PHE A 372 -12.88 8.10 3.05
N GLY A 373 -12.19 8.51 4.11
CA GLY A 373 -12.44 9.79 4.78
C GLY A 373 -13.69 9.81 5.66
N PHE A 374 -14.24 8.64 6.01
CA PHE A 374 -15.35 8.57 6.98
C PHE A 374 -14.83 8.15 8.36
N ASN A 375 -15.61 8.47 9.41
CA ASN A 375 -15.25 8.19 10.81
C ASN A 375 -13.93 8.86 11.24
N VAL A 376 -13.63 10.02 10.67
CA VAL A 376 -12.48 10.85 11.04
C VAL A 376 -12.91 11.92 12.02
N ASP A 377 -12.20 12.06 13.13
CA ASP A 377 -12.54 13.01 14.20
C ASP A 377 -12.59 14.45 13.69
N GLY A 378 -13.60 15.19 14.16
CA GLY A 378 -13.79 16.60 13.86
C GLY A 378 -14.35 16.89 12.47
N VAL A 379 -14.80 15.89 11.71
CA VAL A 379 -15.51 16.07 10.43
C VAL A 379 -17.03 16.04 10.68
N ASP A 380 -17.73 17.07 10.21
CA ASP A 380 -19.19 17.07 10.17
C ASP A 380 -19.67 16.43 8.87
N TYR A 381 -20.27 15.26 8.98
CA TYR A 381 -20.77 14.48 7.84
C TYR A 381 -22.18 14.88 7.39
N GLU A 382 -22.80 15.86 8.04
CA GLU A 382 -24.07 16.46 7.63
C GLU A 382 -23.86 17.78 6.88
N GLU A 383 -22.62 18.28 6.83
CA GLU A 383 -22.28 19.51 6.12
C GLU A 383 -22.28 19.31 4.60
N ASP A 384 -22.68 20.36 3.87
CA ASP A 384 -22.53 20.43 2.41
C ASP A 384 -21.08 20.73 2.04
N VAL A 385 -20.42 19.80 1.36
CA VAL A 385 -19.01 19.91 1.02
C VAL A 385 -18.79 19.99 -0.49
N GLU A 386 -17.74 20.74 -0.89
CA GLU A 386 -17.25 20.76 -2.26
C GLU A 386 -16.56 19.43 -2.57
N VAL A 387 -17.00 18.78 -3.66
CA VAL A 387 -16.44 17.48 -4.10
C VAL A 387 -15.52 17.60 -5.31
N ASP A 388 -15.56 18.74 -6.02
CA ASP A 388 -14.71 19.01 -7.18
C ASP A 388 -13.38 19.63 -6.73
N VAL A 389 -12.52 18.78 -6.16
CA VAL A 389 -11.20 19.17 -5.64
C VAL A 389 -10.14 18.93 -6.71
N LYS A 390 -9.41 19.97 -7.10
CA LYS A 390 -8.34 19.89 -8.10
C LYS A 390 -6.99 19.56 -7.46
N ILE A 391 -6.17 18.84 -8.21
CA ILE A 391 -4.79 18.52 -7.84
C ILE A 391 -3.87 19.43 -8.66
N SER A 392 -3.15 20.34 -8.00
CA SER A 392 -2.14 21.17 -8.67
C SER A 392 -0.93 20.32 -9.08
N GLY A 393 -0.35 20.53 -10.27
CA GLY A 393 0.81 19.74 -10.73
C GLY A 393 0.48 18.28 -11.11
N LEU A 394 -0.79 17.99 -11.44
CA LEU A 394 -1.22 16.71 -11.97
C LEU A 394 -0.97 16.64 -13.48
N LEU A 395 -0.42 15.52 -13.93
CA LEU A 395 -0.11 15.19 -15.32
C LEU A 395 -0.93 13.97 -15.77
N TYR A 396 -1.26 13.90 -17.07
CA TYR A 396 -2.06 12.81 -17.67
C TYR A 396 -1.36 12.20 -18.88
#